data_8af89cc6d6f53c384e9453d675c252c5
#
_entry.id   8af89cc6d6f53c384e9453d675c252c5
#
_cell.length_a   1.000
_cell.length_b   1.000
_cell.length_c   1.000
_cell.angle_alpha   90.00
_cell.angle_beta   90.00
_cell.angle_gamma   90.00
#
_symmetry.space_group_name_H-M   'P 1'
#
loop_
_entity.id
_entity.type
_entity.pdbx_description
1 polymer ?
#
loop_
_entity_poly.entity_id
_entity_poly.type
_entity_poly.pdbx_seq_one_letter_code
_entity_poly.pdbx_strand_id
1 'polypeptide(L)' 'MVDIEASARKHGVTDDDMLHALRNHWQAFQTDDPAVTMYIGPAIDTRPLEIGVVDDDEGTAVTHAMPARAQFLQGRRGS' A
#
# COMPACT_ATOMS: atom_id res chain seq x y z
N MET A 1 4.36 -3.09 15.41
CA MET A 1 2.96 -3.09 14.95
C MET A 1 2.74 -1.94 13.98
N VAL A 2 1.97 -2.18 12.93
CA VAL A 2 1.68 -1.16 11.92
C VAL A 2 0.41 -0.42 12.33
N ASP A 3 0.50 0.90 12.43
CA ASP A 3 -0.68 1.74 12.65
C ASP A 3 -1.35 2.04 11.32
N ILE A 4 -2.68 2.17 11.33
CA ILE A 4 -3.43 2.53 10.14
C ILE A 4 -4.14 3.84 10.42
N GLU A 5 -3.76 4.89 9.69
CA GLU A 5 -4.32 6.21 9.91
C GLU A 5 -5.68 6.36 9.23
N ALA A 6 -6.47 7.31 9.73
CA ALA A 6 -7.80 7.55 9.18
C ALA A 6 -7.76 7.87 7.68
N SER A 7 -6.72 8.57 7.23
CA SER A 7 -6.57 8.91 5.82
C SER A 7 -6.48 7.67 4.93
N ALA A 8 -5.95 6.56 5.47
CA ALA A 8 -5.84 5.33 4.70
C ALA A 8 -7.19 4.65 4.49
N ARG A 9 -8.18 4.98 5.33
CA ARG A 9 -9.48 4.31 5.28
C ARG A 9 -10.50 5.02 4.40
N LYS A 10 -10.15 6.17 3.83
CA LYS A 10 -11.15 7.00 3.14
C LYS A 10 -11.64 6.39 1.82
N HIS A 11 -10.90 5.45 1.26
CA HIS A 11 -11.30 4.78 0.01
C HIS A 11 -12.00 3.44 0.25
N GLY A 12 -12.33 3.14 1.50
CA GLY A 12 -13.11 1.94 1.82
C GLY A 12 -12.33 0.64 1.84
N VAL A 13 -11.01 0.68 1.76
CA VAL A 13 -10.18 -0.53 1.89
C VAL A 13 -10.15 -0.92 3.36
N THR A 14 -10.42 -2.20 3.66
CA THR A 14 -10.42 -2.65 5.05
C THR A 14 -9.00 -2.80 5.57
N ASP A 15 -8.86 -2.74 6.90
CA ASP A 15 -7.56 -2.93 7.53
C ASP A 15 -6.98 -4.31 7.17
N ASP A 16 -7.82 -5.34 7.15
CA ASP A 16 -7.35 -6.69 6.82
C ASP A 16 -6.80 -6.77 5.41
N ASP A 17 -7.45 -6.10 4.46
CA ASP A 17 -6.96 -6.06 3.08
C ASP A 17 -5.64 -5.31 2.99
N MET A 18 -5.52 -4.18 3.72
CA MET A 18 -4.26 -3.43 3.74
C MET A 18 -3.10 -4.28 4.25
N LEU A 19 -3.32 -4.99 5.36
CA LEU A 19 -2.26 -5.79 5.95
C LEU A 19 -1.92 -6.99 5.07
N HIS A 20 -2.91 -7.58 4.43
CA HIS A 20 -2.68 -8.67 3.49
C HIS A 20 -1.83 -8.19 2.30
N ALA A 21 -2.16 -7.03 1.76
CA ALA A 21 -1.43 -6.47 0.63
C ALA A 21 0.03 -6.17 1.01
N LEU A 22 0.25 -5.61 2.20
CA LEU A 22 1.61 -5.34 2.66
C LEU A 22 2.41 -6.62 2.82
N ARG A 23 1.81 -7.64 3.43
CA ARG A 23 2.48 -8.91 3.70
C ARG A 23 2.84 -9.64 2.42
N ASN A 24 2.04 -9.46 1.38
CA ASN A 24 2.19 -10.19 0.12
C ASN A 24 2.55 -9.28 -1.06
N HIS A 25 3.08 -8.09 -0.78
CA HIS A 25 3.38 -7.15 -1.86
C HIS A 25 4.41 -7.73 -2.84
N TRP A 26 4.24 -7.34 -4.10
CA TRP A 26 5.18 -7.77 -5.15
C TRP A 26 6.03 -6.62 -5.67
N GLN A 27 5.76 -5.39 -5.22
CA GLN A 27 6.49 -4.23 -5.66
C GLN A 27 6.49 -3.20 -4.55
N ALA A 28 7.60 -2.51 -4.38
CA ALA A 28 7.72 -1.39 -3.46
C ALA A 28 8.61 -0.35 -4.12
N PHE A 29 8.23 0.92 -3.98
CA PHE A 29 9.02 1.99 -4.59
C PHE A 29 8.85 3.28 -3.81
N GLN A 30 9.84 4.16 -3.95
CA GLN A 30 9.82 5.47 -3.34
C GLN A 30 8.87 6.37 -4.12
N THR A 31 8.08 7.16 -3.42
CA THR A 31 7.20 8.15 -4.06
C THR A 31 7.91 9.49 -4.16
N ASP A 32 7.21 10.50 -4.70
CA ASP A 32 7.74 11.86 -4.72
C ASP A 32 7.95 12.42 -3.31
N ASP A 33 7.20 11.92 -2.34
CA ASP A 33 7.40 12.25 -0.94
C ASP A 33 8.42 11.26 -0.37
N PRO A 34 9.63 11.72 0.02
CA PRO A 34 10.66 10.80 0.51
C PRO A 34 10.29 10.07 1.79
N ALA A 35 9.27 10.55 2.51
CA ALA A 35 8.81 9.88 3.72
C ALA A 35 7.88 8.71 3.42
N VAL A 36 7.41 8.57 2.18
CA VAL A 36 6.39 7.59 1.83
C VAL A 36 6.93 6.55 0.87
N THR A 37 6.82 5.28 1.25
CA THR A 37 7.08 4.16 0.36
C THR A 37 5.73 3.59 -0.08
N MET A 38 5.58 3.36 -1.38
CA MET A 38 4.36 2.77 -1.93
C MET A 38 4.58 1.28 -2.13
N TYR A 39 3.63 0.49 -1.64
CA TYR A 39 3.64 -0.96 -1.82
C TYR A 39 2.46 -1.35 -2.69
N ILE A 40 2.70 -2.25 -3.63
CA ILE A 40 1.64 -2.81 -4.48
C ILE A 40 1.50 -4.27 -4.11
N GLY A 41 0.32 -4.66 -3.68
CA GLY A 41 0.06 -6.02 -3.27
C GLY A 41 -1.42 -6.35 -3.35
N PRO A 42 -1.78 -7.62 -3.14
CA PRO A 42 -3.15 -8.07 -3.32
C PRO A 42 -3.99 -7.87 -2.06
N ALA A 43 -5.23 -7.45 -2.22
CA ALA A 43 -6.24 -7.61 -1.20
C ALA A 43 -6.48 -9.11 -0.97
N ILE A 44 -7.26 -9.45 0.06
CA ILE A 44 -7.56 -10.86 0.34
C ILE A 44 -8.23 -11.52 -0.88
N ASP A 45 -9.07 -10.77 -1.60
CA ASP A 45 -9.74 -11.27 -2.81
C ASP A 45 -8.89 -11.11 -4.07
N THR A 46 -7.61 -10.84 -3.93
CA THR A 46 -6.60 -10.73 -4.98
C THR A 46 -6.62 -9.42 -5.79
N ARG A 47 -7.56 -8.51 -5.54
CA ARG A 47 -7.53 -7.21 -6.23
C ARG A 47 -6.25 -6.47 -5.85
N PRO A 48 -5.54 -5.88 -6.81
CA PRO A 48 -4.31 -5.15 -6.47
C PRO A 48 -4.63 -3.83 -5.76
N LEU A 49 -3.86 -3.56 -4.71
CA LEU A 49 -3.98 -2.34 -3.91
C LEU A 49 -2.67 -1.59 -3.93
N GLU A 50 -2.76 -0.26 -3.82
CA GLU A 50 -1.59 0.57 -3.55
C GLU A 50 -1.67 1.05 -2.10
N ILE A 51 -0.61 0.80 -1.36
CA ILE A 51 -0.55 1.07 0.08
C ILE A 51 0.62 2.00 0.35
N GLY A 52 0.34 3.21 0.83
CA GLY A 52 1.38 4.16 1.19
C GLY A 52 1.74 4.02 2.66
N VAL A 53 3.03 3.92 2.94
CA VAL A 53 3.53 3.66 4.28
C VAL A 53 4.59 4.68 4.64
N VAL A 54 4.49 5.24 5.84
CA VAL A 54 5.50 6.09 6.44
C VAL A 54 6.17 5.30 7.55
N ASP A 55 7.48 5.24 7.55
CA ASP A 55 8.24 4.51 8.55
C ASP A 55 9.25 5.49 9.16
N ASP A 56 9.11 5.79 10.44
CA ASP A 56 9.96 6.74 11.13
C ASP A 56 10.33 6.20 12.51
N ASP A 57 10.98 7.05 13.33
CA ASP A 57 11.47 6.63 14.64
C ASP A 57 10.35 6.21 15.58
N GLU A 58 9.12 6.66 15.32
CA GLU A 58 7.98 6.33 16.17
C GLU A 58 7.24 5.08 15.71
N GLY A 59 7.60 4.52 14.55
CA GLY A 59 6.99 3.31 14.04
C GLY A 59 6.59 3.43 12.60
N THR A 60 5.75 2.49 12.19
CA THR A 60 5.29 2.35 10.81
C THR A 60 3.80 2.64 10.75
N ALA A 61 3.38 3.48 9.83
CA ALA A 61 1.98 3.84 9.66
C ALA A 61 1.55 3.75 8.22
N VAL A 62 0.37 3.16 7.99
CA VAL A 62 -0.28 3.19 6.68
C VAL A 62 -1.06 4.50 6.60
N THR A 63 -0.74 5.31 5.60
CA THR A 63 -1.35 6.63 5.43
C THR A 63 -2.23 6.72 4.20
N HIS A 64 -2.18 5.72 3.32
CA HIS A 64 -2.89 5.73 2.06
C HIS A 64 -3.18 4.29 1.63
N ALA A 65 -4.40 4.03 1.19
CA ALA A 65 -4.76 2.72 0.64
C ALA A 65 -5.93 2.89 -0.32
N MET A 66 -5.77 2.36 -1.53
CA MET A 66 -6.82 2.39 -2.53
C MET A 66 -6.54 1.32 -3.58
N PRO A 67 -7.52 0.99 -4.45
CA PRO A 67 -7.23 0.11 -5.58
C PRO A 67 -6.07 0.67 -6.40
N ALA A 68 -5.14 -0.19 -6.77
CA ALA A 68 -3.94 0.24 -7.47
C ALA A 68 -4.30 0.85 -8.82
N ARG A 69 -3.75 2.04 -9.08
CA ARG A 69 -3.96 2.69 -10.36
C ARG A 69 -3.16 2.00 -11.45
N ALA A 70 -3.66 2.08 -12.68
CA ALA A 70 -3.05 1.35 -13.80
C ALA A 70 -1.56 1.66 -13.93
N GLN A 71 -1.16 2.90 -13.66
CA GLN A 71 0.24 3.29 -13.79
C GLN A 71 1.17 2.48 -12.88
N PHE A 72 0.67 1.97 -11.75
CA PHE A 72 1.47 1.19 -10.83
C PHE A 72 1.47 -0.31 -11.18
N LEU A 73 0.66 -0.71 -12.15
CA LEU A 73 0.58 -2.11 -12.57
C LEU A 73 1.43 -2.41 -13.79
N GLN A 74 1.91 -1.37 -14.47
CA GLN A 74 2.65 -1.53 -15.73
C GLN A 74 3.95 -2.30 -15.54
N GLY A 75 4.59 -2.15 -14.40
CA GLY A 75 5.87 -2.82 -14.15
C GLY A 75 5.79 -4.33 -14.10
N ARG A 76 4.58 -4.90 -14.03
CA ARG A 76 4.40 -6.35 -13.99
C ARG A 76 4.24 -6.96 -15.35
N ARG A 77 3.94 -6.15 -16.36
CA ARG A 77 3.68 -6.66 -17.69
C ARG A 77 4.96 -7.20 -18.32
N GLY A 78 4.83 -8.30 -19.02
CA GLY A 78 5.94 -8.87 -19.76
C GLY A 78 7.00 -9.49 -18.88
N SER A 79 6.75 -9.57 -17.62
CA SER A 79 7.69 -10.22 -16.72
C SER A 79 7.52 -11.70 -16.77
#